data_089a6cbf8438c1dda21b7a82977ccb7e
#
_entry.id   089a6cbf8438c1dda21b7a82977ccb7e
#
_cell.length_a   1.000
_cell.length_b   1.000
_cell.length_c   1.000
_cell.angle_alpha   90.00
_cell.angle_beta   90.00
_cell.angle_gamma   90.00
#
_symmetry.space_group_name_H-M   'P 1'
#
loop_
_entity.id
_entity.type
_entity.pdbx_description
1 polymer ?
#
loop_
_entity_poly.entity_id
_entity_poly.type
_entity_poly.pdbx_seq_one_letter_code
_entity_poly.pdbx_strand_id
1 'polypeptide(L)'
;MHLTAYALLLLMGGWVGVSCSDEWNDHYDAYSPAEDSGSLWEAVSGEPQLSHFASVVKACGYDRILSSNQTFTVFAPTNDTFSANQAEALIDSYNQQNAKGVRTNENTVIRRFLQNHIAQYRYPVSSLTEKIISMMNNKYAQITTDKIGNRTFTSKNALSTNGLLFTIDGTIDYVPSVFESLNVEAHLDSVYRFLNSHSVYVFDETQSVPGEIIDGVTHYLDSVTVFNNDLLQKYGLINSEDSSYIMVAPVNDEWNRLVAEYEPYFNYANNVPYRDSLAYTNTRLAILGGAFFSRTNNSDAALQDSAVSTQAYSQLMRQMLGIDENYYVFKAPYAEGGIFDDTQTIVCSNGQMLKASSFNIPKTMTFMQNVKVEAENSQYQDTLINAVEPVTVRQVESNNPFYGQVSGNAFIEVVPSTPSGKVIIGFQIPNLLSDVKYDIYAVFAPATAADTLDVEGTTKEVKVISRLRQTDQNGMMTTPSFRYPKTIDGTVVCEVKLLSGQKLTTCSYDLSTPNARLEIQSNTEGATLRIDRIIFKPVE
;
A
#
# COMPACT_ATOMS: atom_id res chain seq x y z
N MET A 1 1.98 -30.35 41.00
CA MET A 1 0.92 -30.17 42.00
C MET A 1 1.16 -28.85 42.71
N HIS A 2 0.49 -27.80 42.26
CA HIS A 2 -0.12 -26.69 42.98
C HIS A 2 -0.59 -25.66 41.96
N LEU A 3 -1.90 -25.70 41.71
CA LEU A 3 -2.65 -24.63 41.08
C LEU A 3 -2.74 -23.45 42.07
N THR A 4 -2.48 -22.24 41.59
CA THR A 4 -2.95 -21.03 42.26
C THR A 4 -3.82 -20.25 41.28
N ALA A 5 -5.13 -20.28 41.63
CA ALA A 5 -6.17 -19.51 40.99
C ALA A 5 -6.05 -18.03 41.34
N TYR A 6 -6.05 -17.13 40.36
CA TYR A 6 -6.28 -15.71 40.57
C TYR A 6 -7.76 -15.40 40.46
N ALA A 7 -8.35 -15.04 41.60
CA ALA A 7 -9.71 -14.53 41.70
C ALA A 7 -9.76 -13.11 41.14
N LEU A 8 -10.60 -12.91 40.10
CA LEU A 8 -10.96 -11.59 39.56
C LEU A 8 -12.06 -10.99 40.46
N LEU A 9 -11.73 -9.93 41.20
CA LEU A 9 -12.71 -9.14 41.95
C LEU A 9 -13.48 -8.26 40.95
N LEU A 10 -14.77 -8.59 40.73
CA LEU A 10 -15.75 -7.74 40.06
C LEU A 10 -16.20 -6.64 41.03
N LEU A 11 -15.70 -5.43 40.82
CA LEU A 11 -16.26 -4.20 41.40
C LEU A 11 -17.48 -3.80 40.54
N MET A 12 -18.66 -4.12 41.02
CA MET A 12 -19.91 -3.53 40.54
C MET A 12 -20.00 -2.08 41.02
N GLY A 13 -19.51 -1.14 40.23
CA GLY A 13 -19.86 0.26 40.34
C GLY A 13 -21.15 0.49 39.57
N GLY A 14 -22.24 0.77 40.29
CA GLY A 14 -23.52 1.13 39.70
C GLY A 14 -23.41 2.39 38.86
N TRP A 15 -23.50 2.24 37.55
CA TRP A 15 -23.77 3.34 36.65
C TRP A 15 -25.27 3.58 36.66
N VAL A 16 -25.65 4.69 37.25
CA VAL A 16 -27.00 5.26 37.08
C VAL A 16 -27.07 5.65 35.59
N GLY A 17 -27.79 4.85 34.81
CA GLY A 17 -28.10 5.16 33.44
C GLY A 17 -28.98 6.43 33.41
N VAL A 18 -28.35 7.56 33.10
CA VAL A 18 -29.11 8.70 32.58
C VAL A 18 -29.51 8.28 31.18
N SER A 19 -30.76 7.86 31.04
CA SER A 19 -31.39 7.57 29.77
C SER A 19 -31.37 8.83 28.91
N CYS A 20 -30.53 8.83 27.88
CA CYS A 20 -30.63 9.82 26.79
C CYS A 20 -31.80 9.47 25.86
N SER A 21 -33.00 9.22 26.43
CA SER A 21 -34.19 8.97 25.64
C SER A 21 -34.85 10.25 25.12
N ASP A 22 -34.57 11.40 25.75
CA ASP A 22 -35.23 12.64 25.40
C ASP A 22 -34.61 13.30 24.15
N GLU A 23 -33.30 13.27 23.98
CA GLU A 23 -32.67 13.83 22.76
C GLU A 23 -32.97 13.01 21.49
N TRP A 24 -33.20 11.69 21.63
CA TRP A 24 -33.57 10.83 20.49
C TRP A 24 -35.03 11.10 20.07
N ASN A 25 -35.92 11.26 21.00
CA ASN A 25 -37.35 11.54 20.72
C ASN A 25 -37.54 12.98 20.19
N ASP A 26 -36.83 13.97 20.74
CA ASP A 26 -36.87 15.35 20.22
C ASP A 26 -36.31 15.44 18.78
N HIS A 27 -35.37 14.59 18.41
CA HIS A 27 -34.83 14.58 17.05
C HIS A 27 -35.78 13.90 16.03
N TYR A 28 -36.61 12.97 16.47
CA TYR A 28 -37.61 12.29 15.63
C TYR A 28 -38.95 13.06 15.61
N ASP A 29 -39.38 13.62 16.73
CA ASP A 29 -40.67 14.32 16.85
C ASP A 29 -40.65 15.71 16.24
N ALA A 30 -39.50 16.40 16.18
CA ALA A 30 -39.36 17.72 15.57
C ALA A 30 -39.50 17.72 14.03
N TYR A 31 -39.49 16.53 13.39
CA TYR A 31 -39.52 16.38 11.93
C TYR A 31 -40.50 15.28 11.47
N SER A 32 -41.64 15.13 12.12
CA SER A 32 -42.74 14.33 11.57
C SER A 32 -43.27 15.04 10.31
N PRO A 33 -43.31 14.35 9.14
CA PRO A 33 -43.89 14.96 7.95
C PRO A 33 -45.34 15.28 8.18
N ALA A 34 -45.80 16.42 7.70
CA ALA A 34 -47.23 16.67 7.58
C ALA A 34 -47.84 15.58 6.69
N GLU A 35 -49.04 15.07 7.02
CA GLU A 35 -49.69 13.96 6.27
C GLU A 35 -49.85 14.27 4.76
N ASP A 36 -49.73 15.54 4.34
CA ASP A 36 -49.85 16.02 2.96
C ASP A 36 -48.48 16.31 2.26
N SER A 37 -47.34 16.06 2.90
CA SER A 37 -46.04 16.26 2.25
C SER A 37 -45.72 15.09 1.29
N GLY A 38 -45.57 15.40 0.00
CA GLY A 38 -45.21 14.43 -1.02
C GLY A 38 -43.78 13.90 -0.88
N SER A 39 -43.35 13.03 -1.81
CA SER A 39 -41.98 12.52 -1.90
C SER A 39 -40.98 13.63 -2.24
N LEU A 40 -39.69 13.37 -2.05
CA LEU A 40 -38.60 14.26 -2.51
C LEU A 40 -38.70 14.55 -4.02
N TRP A 41 -39.10 13.55 -4.82
CA TRP A 41 -39.30 13.79 -6.24
C TRP A 41 -40.45 14.80 -6.50
N GLU A 42 -41.59 14.67 -5.81
CA GLU A 42 -42.69 15.60 -5.93
C GLU A 42 -42.29 17.02 -5.48
N ALA A 43 -41.51 17.13 -4.39
CA ALA A 43 -40.97 18.40 -3.93
C ALA A 43 -40.03 19.04 -4.97
N VAL A 44 -39.10 18.28 -5.57
CA VAL A 44 -38.14 18.78 -6.58
C VAL A 44 -38.87 19.13 -7.89
N SER A 45 -39.77 18.27 -8.38
CA SER A 45 -40.46 18.45 -9.67
C SER A 45 -41.59 19.49 -9.59
N GLY A 46 -42.14 19.74 -8.39
CA GLY A 46 -43.18 20.75 -8.16
C GLY A 46 -42.65 22.16 -8.05
N GLU A 47 -41.35 22.38 -7.84
CA GLU A 47 -40.73 23.69 -7.72
C GLU A 47 -40.29 24.23 -9.09
N PRO A 48 -40.94 25.27 -9.65
CA PRO A 48 -40.58 25.79 -10.98
C PRO A 48 -39.12 26.24 -11.10
N GLN A 49 -38.56 26.78 -10.02
CA GLN A 49 -37.16 27.23 -9.96
C GLN A 49 -36.14 26.08 -9.98
N LEU A 50 -36.54 24.81 -9.90
CA LEU A 50 -35.71 23.63 -9.93
C LEU A 50 -35.90 22.80 -11.21
N SER A 51 -36.64 23.30 -12.20
CA SER A 51 -37.01 22.55 -13.42
C SER A 51 -35.82 22.02 -14.19
N HIS A 52 -34.69 22.72 -14.21
CA HIS A 52 -33.46 22.25 -14.88
C HIS A 52 -32.83 21.07 -14.11
N PHE A 53 -32.76 21.15 -12.81
CA PHE A 53 -32.28 20.02 -11.97
C PHE A 53 -33.22 18.82 -12.07
N ALA A 54 -34.55 19.06 -11.99
CA ALA A 54 -35.57 18.02 -12.14
C ALA A 54 -35.47 17.29 -13.49
N SER A 55 -35.14 18.00 -14.59
CA SER A 55 -34.97 17.40 -15.90
C SER A 55 -33.81 16.39 -15.94
N VAL A 56 -32.69 16.68 -15.29
CA VAL A 56 -31.53 15.78 -15.17
C VAL A 56 -31.88 14.56 -14.27
N VAL A 57 -32.51 14.81 -13.12
CA VAL A 57 -32.98 13.74 -12.21
C VAL A 57 -33.85 12.75 -12.98
N LYS A 58 -34.84 13.24 -13.74
CA LYS A 58 -35.76 12.41 -14.50
C LYS A 58 -35.07 11.66 -15.64
N ALA A 59 -34.23 12.36 -16.42
CA ALA A 59 -33.52 11.75 -17.54
C ALA A 59 -32.60 10.59 -17.09
N CYS A 60 -31.99 10.70 -15.90
CA CYS A 60 -31.14 9.66 -15.32
C CYS A 60 -31.93 8.58 -14.54
N GLY A 61 -33.27 8.66 -14.45
CA GLY A 61 -34.11 7.69 -13.74
C GLY A 61 -34.06 7.80 -12.21
N TYR A 62 -33.49 8.88 -11.69
CA TYR A 62 -33.38 9.14 -10.24
C TYR A 62 -34.69 9.62 -9.61
N ASP A 63 -35.70 9.97 -10.42
CA ASP A 63 -37.08 10.21 -9.99
C ASP A 63 -37.66 9.05 -9.18
N ARG A 64 -37.35 7.80 -9.59
CA ARG A 64 -37.78 6.58 -8.88
C ARG A 64 -37.08 6.44 -7.52
N ILE A 65 -35.78 6.77 -7.45
CA ILE A 65 -34.99 6.72 -6.21
C ILE A 65 -35.53 7.76 -5.22
N LEU A 66 -35.76 8.99 -5.68
CA LEU A 66 -36.29 10.08 -4.84
C LEU A 66 -37.79 9.92 -4.49
N SER A 67 -38.49 8.99 -5.12
CA SER A 67 -39.86 8.56 -4.76
C SER A 67 -39.89 7.33 -3.86
N SER A 68 -38.74 6.70 -3.58
CA SER A 68 -38.67 5.47 -2.77
C SER A 68 -38.86 5.76 -1.27
N ASN A 69 -39.01 4.71 -0.47
CA ASN A 69 -39.11 4.83 1.00
C ASN A 69 -37.75 5.12 1.69
N GLN A 70 -36.66 5.12 0.94
CA GLN A 70 -35.33 5.43 1.47
C GLN A 70 -35.21 6.93 1.73
N THR A 71 -34.53 7.31 2.81
CA THR A 71 -34.40 8.71 3.22
C THR A 71 -33.16 9.35 2.64
N PHE A 72 -33.31 10.59 2.11
CA PHE A 72 -32.23 11.37 1.52
C PHE A 72 -32.29 12.84 1.95
N THR A 73 -31.19 13.55 1.70
CA THR A 73 -31.15 15.01 1.67
C THR A 73 -30.71 15.46 0.30
N VAL A 74 -31.53 16.24 -0.40
CA VAL A 74 -31.26 16.76 -1.74
C VAL A 74 -30.83 18.22 -1.64
N PHE A 75 -29.72 18.57 -2.30
CA PHE A 75 -29.21 19.93 -2.45
C PHE A 75 -29.36 20.35 -3.92
N ALA A 76 -30.49 20.96 -4.26
CA ALA A 76 -30.85 21.27 -5.64
C ALA A 76 -30.39 22.70 -6.02
N PRO A 77 -29.57 22.86 -7.09
CA PRO A 77 -29.22 24.18 -7.61
C PRO A 77 -30.44 24.82 -8.30
N THR A 78 -30.63 26.13 -8.06
CA THR A 78 -31.73 26.90 -8.69
C THR A 78 -31.45 27.20 -10.17
N ASN A 79 -32.49 27.42 -10.94
CA ASN A 79 -32.39 27.76 -12.38
C ASN A 79 -31.56 29.01 -12.66
N ASP A 80 -31.48 29.94 -11.72
CA ASP A 80 -30.68 31.17 -11.85
C ASP A 80 -29.17 30.87 -11.94
N THR A 81 -28.76 29.78 -11.33
CA THR A 81 -27.35 29.39 -11.23
C THR A 81 -27.01 28.07 -11.94
N PHE A 82 -28.03 27.32 -12.34
CA PHE A 82 -27.92 26.09 -13.12
C PHE A 82 -28.83 26.21 -14.36
N SER A 83 -28.24 26.57 -15.49
CA SER A 83 -28.94 26.89 -16.73
C SER A 83 -29.51 25.67 -17.45
N ALA A 84 -30.50 25.88 -18.33
CA ALA A 84 -31.05 24.85 -19.20
C ALA A 84 -29.96 24.17 -20.08
N ASN A 85 -29.03 24.96 -20.64
CA ASN A 85 -27.93 24.43 -21.46
C ASN A 85 -27.00 23.50 -20.65
N GLN A 86 -26.76 23.79 -19.38
CA GLN A 86 -25.97 22.90 -18.50
C GLN A 86 -26.73 21.59 -18.24
N ALA A 87 -28.04 21.66 -18.01
CA ALA A 87 -28.87 20.48 -17.83
C ALA A 87 -28.91 19.61 -19.10
N GLU A 88 -29.10 20.21 -20.28
CA GLU A 88 -29.08 19.51 -21.57
C GLU A 88 -27.71 18.84 -21.81
N ALA A 89 -26.59 19.52 -21.56
CA ALA A 89 -25.25 18.96 -21.71
C ALA A 89 -25.03 17.74 -20.80
N LEU A 90 -25.54 17.75 -19.57
CA LEU A 90 -25.51 16.61 -18.66
C LEU A 90 -26.37 15.44 -19.18
N ILE A 91 -27.58 15.72 -19.66
CA ILE A 91 -28.49 14.71 -20.23
C ILE A 91 -27.87 14.06 -21.46
N ASP A 92 -27.29 14.86 -22.35
CA ASP A 92 -26.60 14.35 -23.54
C ASP A 92 -25.39 13.47 -23.16
N SER A 93 -24.61 13.92 -22.20
CA SER A 93 -23.47 13.12 -21.67
C SER A 93 -23.93 11.80 -21.07
N TYR A 94 -25.02 11.81 -20.28
CA TYR A 94 -25.62 10.61 -19.73
C TYR A 94 -26.04 9.62 -20.83
N ASN A 95 -26.78 10.12 -21.84
CA ASN A 95 -27.26 9.31 -22.95
C ASN A 95 -26.10 8.72 -23.78
N GLN A 96 -25.06 9.51 -24.05
CA GLN A 96 -23.87 9.04 -24.77
C GLN A 96 -23.13 7.93 -24.03
N GLN A 97 -22.99 8.05 -22.70
CA GLN A 97 -22.36 7.03 -21.88
C GLN A 97 -23.20 5.74 -21.85
N ASN A 98 -24.52 5.85 -21.71
CA ASN A 98 -25.42 4.70 -21.77
C ASN A 98 -25.37 4.00 -23.13
N ALA A 99 -25.35 4.75 -24.23
CA ALA A 99 -25.24 4.19 -25.58
C ALA A 99 -23.92 3.43 -25.80
N LYS A 100 -22.86 3.78 -25.05
CA LYS A 100 -21.57 3.07 -25.01
C LYS A 100 -21.55 1.88 -24.04
N GLY A 101 -22.65 1.60 -23.35
CA GLY A 101 -22.73 0.51 -22.37
C GLY A 101 -22.02 0.80 -21.04
N VAL A 102 -21.78 2.06 -20.70
CA VAL A 102 -21.23 2.43 -19.40
C VAL A 102 -22.25 2.07 -18.32
N ARG A 103 -21.81 1.37 -17.29
CA ARG A 103 -22.69 0.96 -16.17
C ARG A 103 -23.22 2.18 -15.43
N THR A 104 -24.39 2.06 -14.83
CA THR A 104 -25.02 3.14 -14.07
C THR A 104 -24.12 3.67 -12.96
N ASN A 105 -23.47 2.80 -12.21
CA ASN A 105 -22.55 3.16 -11.13
C ASN A 105 -21.21 3.75 -11.61
N GLU A 106 -20.89 3.66 -12.90
CA GLU A 106 -19.69 4.24 -13.53
C GLU A 106 -20.02 5.51 -14.32
N ASN A 107 -21.32 5.78 -14.57
CA ASN A 107 -21.76 6.93 -15.33
C ASN A 107 -21.36 8.23 -14.61
N THR A 108 -20.60 9.08 -15.31
CA THR A 108 -20.03 10.29 -14.69
C THR A 108 -21.09 11.31 -14.29
N VAL A 109 -22.22 11.41 -15.00
CA VAL A 109 -23.32 12.31 -14.67
C VAL A 109 -23.99 11.86 -13.37
N ILE A 110 -24.21 10.57 -13.21
CA ILE A 110 -24.76 10.03 -11.97
C ILE A 110 -23.78 10.27 -10.83
N ARG A 111 -22.53 9.85 -10.94
CA ARG A 111 -21.55 9.91 -9.84
C ARG A 111 -21.12 11.33 -9.49
N ARG A 112 -20.80 12.15 -10.50
CA ARG A 112 -20.17 13.46 -10.29
C ARG A 112 -21.17 14.60 -10.16
N PHE A 113 -22.40 14.40 -10.64
CA PHE A 113 -23.44 15.41 -10.51
C PHE A 113 -24.58 14.96 -9.58
N LEU A 114 -25.43 13.99 -9.95
CA LEU A 114 -26.59 13.65 -9.11
C LEU A 114 -26.21 13.17 -7.71
N GLN A 115 -25.36 12.15 -7.61
CA GLN A 115 -24.93 11.62 -6.31
C GLN A 115 -24.08 12.62 -5.51
N ASN A 116 -23.50 13.62 -6.17
CA ASN A 116 -22.78 14.72 -5.51
C ASN A 116 -23.70 15.80 -4.96
N HIS A 117 -25.01 15.78 -5.33
CA HIS A 117 -26.06 16.68 -4.85
C HIS A 117 -27.07 15.97 -3.94
N ILE A 118 -26.89 14.69 -3.67
CA ILE A 118 -27.80 13.89 -2.83
C ILE A 118 -26.96 13.24 -1.73
N ALA A 119 -27.32 13.53 -0.47
CA ALA A 119 -26.73 12.85 0.68
C ALA A 119 -27.61 11.69 1.12
N GLN A 120 -26.96 10.63 1.61
CA GLN A 120 -27.63 9.53 2.31
C GLN A 120 -28.18 10.05 3.64
N TYR A 121 -29.37 9.61 4.03
CA TYR A 121 -30.05 10.02 5.26
C TYR A 121 -30.56 11.47 5.29
N ARG A 122 -31.25 11.81 6.39
CA ARG A 122 -31.72 13.16 6.66
C ARG A 122 -30.68 13.95 7.44
N TYR A 123 -30.32 15.12 6.93
CA TYR A 123 -29.39 16.05 7.57
C TYR A 123 -30.01 17.43 7.76
N PRO A 124 -30.88 17.60 8.80
CA PRO A 124 -31.43 18.91 9.10
C PRO A 124 -30.34 19.86 9.59
N VAL A 125 -30.48 21.14 9.29
CA VAL A 125 -29.59 22.19 9.78
C VAL A 125 -30.30 23.07 10.81
N SER A 126 -29.55 23.44 11.85
CA SER A 126 -29.94 24.37 12.91
C SER A 126 -28.87 25.45 13.06
N SER A 127 -29.06 26.37 13.99
CA SER A 127 -28.11 27.48 14.26
C SER A 127 -26.71 27.05 14.72
N LEU A 128 -26.52 25.78 15.07
CA LEU A 128 -25.24 25.20 15.54
C LEU A 128 -24.72 24.09 14.62
N THR A 129 -25.31 23.94 13.44
CA THR A 129 -24.90 22.85 12.54
C THR A 129 -23.53 23.10 11.93
N GLU A 130 -22.61 22.24 12.24
CA GLU A 130 -21.31 22.10 11.56
C GLU A 130 -20.88 20.63 11.61
N LYS A 131 -20.97 19.91 10.50
CA LYS A 131 -20.61 18.49 10.43
C LYS A 131 -20.21 18.07 9.03
N ILE A 132 -19.56 16.91 8.95
CA ILE A 132 -19.26 16.23 7.70
C ILE A 132 -20.36 15.20 7.44
N ILE A 133 -20.90 15.18 6.24
CA ILE A 133 -21.95 14.27 5.81
C ILE A 133 -21.48 13.43 4.63
N SER A 134 -22.05 12.23 4.49
CA SER A 134 -21.78 11.34 3.36
C SER A 134 -22.76 11.59 2.23
N MET A 135 -22.23 11.84 1.04
CA MET A 135 -22.99 11.94 -0.20
C MET A 135 -23.22 10.55 -0.81
N MET A 136 -24.18 10.41 -1.73
CA MET A 136 -24.48 9.11 -2.37
C MET A 136 -23.31 8.54 -3.18
N ASN A 137 -22.37 9.36 -3.65
CA ASN A 137 -21.15 8.95 -4.34
C ASN A 137 -20.00 8.56 -3.39
N ASN A 138 -20.28 8.40 -2.09
CA ASN A 138 -19.33 8.16 -1.00
C ASN A 138 -18.31 9.28 -0.78
N LYS A 139 -18.50 10.47 -1.38
CA LYS A 139 -17.71 11.66 -1.04
C LYS A 139 -18.20 12.26 0.26
N TYR A 140 -17.32 12.95 0.95
CA TYR A 140 -17.68 13.72 2.13
C TYR A 140 -17.88 15.19 1.79
N ALA A 141 -18.92 15.80 2.36
CA ALA A 141 -19.18 17.22 2.24
C ALA A 141 -19.38 17.85 3.63
N GLN A 142 -18.78 19.02 3.85
CA GLN A 142 -19.03 19.81 5.06
C GLN A 142 -20.36 20.54 4.92
N ILE A 143 -21.26 20.33 5.88
CA ILE A 143 -22.51 21.09 6.01
C ILE A 143 -22.45 21.99 7.25
N THR A 144 -22.86 23.20 7.07
CA THR A 144 -22.98 24.19 8.16
C THR A 144 -24.42 24.75 8.21
N THR A 145 -24.67 25.70 9.12
CA THR A 145 -25.96 26.41 9.21
C THR A 145 -26.43 27.00 7.88
N ASP A 146 -25.50 27.49 7.04
CA ASP A 146 -25.82 28.32 5.87
C ASP A 146 -25.34 27.75 4.54
N LYS A 147 -24.53 26.71 4.54
CA LYS A 147 -23.91 26.19 3.31
C LYS A 147 -23.61 24.68 3.34
N ILE A 148 -23.48 24.09 2.16
CA ILE A 148 -22.88 22.79 1.89
C ILE A 148 -21.64 22.98 1.01
N GLY A 149 -20.48 22.53 1.50
CA GLY A 149 -19.21 22.79 0.81
C GLY A 149 -19.02 24.29 0.56
N ASN A 150 -18.94 24.67 -0.70
CA ASN A 150 -18.79 26.06 -1.15
C ASN A 150 -20.11 26.71 -1.60
N ARG A 151 -21.28 26.06 -1.41
CA ARG A 151 -22.59 26.54 -1.86
C ARG A 151 -23.47 26.99 -0.71
N THR A 152 -24.07 28.18 -0.85
CA THR A 152 -24.96 28.80 0.15
C THR A 152 -26.40 28.30 -0.06
N PHE A 153 -27.08 28.03 1.04
CA PHE A 153 -28.50 27.68 0.98
C PHE A 153 -29.36 28.90 0.63
N THR A 154 -30.21 28.77 -0.37
CA THR A 154 -31.27 29.74 -0.69
C THR A 154 -32.58 29.35 -0.01
N SER A 155 -32.80 28.05 0.28
CA SER A 155 -33.86 27.53 1.14
C SER A 155 -33.34 26.31 1.92
N LYS A 156 -33.89 26.08 3.12
CA LYS A 156 -33.39 25.04 4.05
C LYS A 156 -34.55 24.19 4.57
N ASN A 157 -34.22 22.91 4.84
CA ASN A 157 -35.07 21.99 5.59
C ASN A 157 -36.52 21.85 5.04
N ALA A 158 -36.76 22.00 3.73
CA ALA A 158 -38.05 21.70 3.16
C ALA A 158 -38.37 20.22 3.32
N LEU A 159 -39.37 19.89 4.11
CA LEU A 159 -39.68 18.53 4.53
C LEU A 159 -40.47 17.78 3.46
N SER A 160 -40.10 16.54 3.20
CA SER A 160 -40.81 15.55 2.38
C SER A 160 -40.99 14.25 3.17
N THR A 161 -41.89 13.40 2.72
CA THR A 161 -42.15 12.09 3.38
C THR A 161 -40.87 11.25 3.55
N ASN A 162 -39.96 11.30 2.56
CA ASN A 162 -38.74 10.52 2.54
C ASN A 162 -37.46 11.39 2.57
N GLY A 163 -37.49 12.63 3.07
CA GLY A 163 -36.25 13.39 3.22
C GLY A 163 -36.37 14.88 3.38
N LEU A 164 -35.28 15.58 3.07
CA LEU A 164 -35.15 17.02 3.14
C LEU A 164 -34.69 17.59 1.80
N LEU A 165 -35.31 18.69 1.37
CA LEU A 165 -34.89 19.45 0.21
C LEU A 165 -34.25 20.77 0.66
N PHE A 166 -33.06 21.04 0.14
CA PHE A 166 -32.39 22.35 0.21
C PHE A 166 -32.24 22.89 -1.20
N THR A 167 -32.40 24.18 -1.36
CA THR A 167 -32.00 24.86 -2.59
C THR A 167 -30.71 25.61 -2.38
N ILE A 168 -29.83 25.59 -3.37
CA ILE A 168 -28.46 26.15 -3.32
C ILE A 168 -28.17 27.10 -4.47
N ASP A 169 -27.20 27.99 -4.27
CA ASP A 169 -26.79 29.06 -5.17
C ASP A 169 -25.87 28.59 -6.31
N GLY A 170 -25.82 27.31 -6.59
CA GLY A 170 -25.02 26.73 -7.69
C GLY A 170 -24.77 25.24 -7.49
N THR A 171 -24.13 24.61 -8.46
CA THR A 171 -23.78 23.20 -8.40
C THR A 171 -22.62 22.93 -7.43
N ILE A 172 -22.70 21.86 -6.67
CA ILE A 172 -21.60 21.41 -5.79
C ILE A 172 -20.47 20.88 -6.68
N ASP A 173 -19.27 21.44 -6.50
CA ASP A 173 -18.11 21.04 -7.28
C ASP A 173 -17.70 19.60 -6.92
N TYR A 174 -17.46 18.80 -7.95
CA TYR A 174 -16.93 17.45 -7.76
C TYR A 174 -15.41 17.48 -7.71
N VAL A 175 -14.85 17.05 -6.60
CA VAL A 175 -13.40 16.91 -6.42
C VAL A 175 -13.02 15.43 -6.56
N PRO A 176 -12.21 15.02 -7.54
CA PRO A 176 -11.77 13.65 -7.68
C PRO A 176 -10.91 13.19 -6.49
N SER A 177 -10.96 11.91 -6.13
CA SER A 177 -9.97 11.28 -5.25
C SER A 177 -8.59 11.21 -5.92
N VAL A 178 -7.55 10.86 -5.18
CA VAL A 178 -6.21 10.67 -5.76
C VAL A 178 -6.25 9.64 -6.89
N PHE A 179 -6.97 8.53 -6.72
CA PHE A 179 -7.12 7.51 -7.75
C PHE A 179 -7.88 8.00 -8.98
N GLU A 180 -8.98 8.72 -8.78
CA GLU A 180 -9.77 9.28 -9.88
C GLU A 180 -9.01 10.35 -10.65
N SER A 181 -8.18 11.14 -9.95
CA SER A 181 -7.34 12.17 -10.54
C SER A 181 -6.32 11.60 -11.53
N LEU A 182 -5.80 10.39 -11.30
CA LEU A 182 -4.93 9.71 -12.26
C LEU A 182 -5.60 9.48 -13.62
N ASN A 183 -6.93 9.34 -13.66
CA ASN A 183 -7.70 9.15 -14.90
C ASN A 183 -8.15 10.46 -15.55
N VAL A 184 -8.21 11.55 -14.78
CA VAL A 184 -8.75 12.84 -15.26
C VAL A 184 -7.65 13.77 -15.71
N GLU A 185 -6.52 13.74 -14.99
CA GLU A 185 -5.37 14.59 -15.28
C GLU A 185 -4.61 14.14 -16.53
N ALA A 186 -4.27 15.10 -17.36
CA ALA A 186 -3.52 14.82 -18.57
C ALA A 186 -2.15 14.18 -18.27
N HIS A 187 -1.75 13.23 -19.11
CA HIS A 187 -0.44 12.55 -19.06
C HIS A 187 -0.20 11.66 -17.84
N LEU A 188 -1.25 11.16 -17.16
CA LEU A 188 -1.14 10.20 -16.06
C LEU A 188 -1.83 8.85 -16.35
N ASP A 189 -2.40 8.71 -17.53
CA ASP A 189 -3.17 7.52 -17.93
C ASP A 189 -2.35 6.21 -17.92
N SER A 190 -1.03 6.27 -18.03
CA SER A 190 -0.17 5.08 -17.93
C SER A 190 -0.17 4.51 -16.50
N VAL A 191 -0.01 5.35 -15.49
CA VAL A 191 -0.09 4.96 -14.07
C VAL A 191 -1.51 4.47 -13.75
N TYR A 192 -2.54 5.23 -14.19
CA TYR A 192 -3.93 4.84 -14.01
C TYR A 192 -4.22 3.46 -14.59
N ARG A 193 -3.86 3.21 -15.86
CA ARG A 193 -4.10 1.93 -16.53
C ARG A 193 -3.45 0.77 -15.80
N PHE A 194 -2.22 0.94 -15.33
CA PHE A 194 -1.54 -0.10 -14.57
C PHE A 194 -2.28 -0.39 -13.24
N LEU A 195 -2.55 0.62 -12.43
CA LEU A 195 -3.27 0.41 -11.17
C LEU A 195 -4.69 -0.14 -11.41
N ASN A 196 -5.40 0.39 -12.40
CA ASN A 196 -6.77 -0.05 -12.70
C ASN A 196 -6.84 -1.47 -13.28
N SER A 197 -5.77 -1.99 -13.90
CA SER A 197 -5.72 -3.38 -14.37
C SER A 197 -5.81 -4.42 -13.25
N HIS A 198 -5.55 -4.02 -12.01
CA HIS A 198 -5.71 -4.80 -10.79
C HIS A 198 -7.06 -4.60 -10.10
N SER A 199 -7.99 -3.88 -10.75
CA SER A 199 -9.32 -3.61 -10.21
C SER A 199 -10.31 -4.69 -10.64
N VAL A 200 -11.11 -5.15 -9.67
CA VAL A 200 -12.23 -6.04 -9.89
C VAL A 200 -13.47 -5.47 -9.22
N TYR A 201 -14.63 -5.65 -9.85
CA TYR A 201 -15.92 -5.33 -9.26
C TYR A 201 -16.55 -6.63 -8.79
N VAL A 202 -16.76 -6.75 -7.47
CA VAL A 202 -17.37 -7.91 -6.84
C VAL A 202 -18.81 -7.56 -6.47
N PHE A 203 -19.76 -8.41 -6.90
CA PHE A 203 -21.15 -8.24 -6.52
C PHE A 203 -21.29 -8.39 -4.99
N ASP A 204 -21.96 -7.42 -4.36
CA ASP A 204 -22.25 -7.43 -2.92
C ASP A 204 -23.75 -7.71 -2.70
N GLU A 205 -24.04 -8.94 -2.35
CA GLU A 205 -25.39 -9.39 -2.06
C GLU A 205 -26.00 -8.65 -0.87
N THR A 206 -25.18 -8.28 0.12
CA THR A 206 -25.65 -7.67 1.38
C THR A 206 -26.09 -6.23 1.21
N GLN A 207 -25.51 -5.52 0.25
CA GLN A 207 -25.84 -4.13 -0.08
C GLN A 207 -26.85 -4.03 -1.23
N SER A 208 -27.11 -5.12 -1.94
CA SER A 208 -28.03 -5.15 -3.07
C SER A 208 -29.48 -5.33 -2.59
N VAL A 209 -30.42 -4.73 -3.32
CA VAL A 209 -31.85 -4.81 -2.99
C VAL A 209 -32.45 -6.04 -3.66
N PRO A 210 -32.86 -7.09 -2.93
CA PRO A 210 -33.48 -8.26 -3.52
C PRO A 210 -34.88 -7.93 -4.07
N GLY A 211 -35.20 -8.48 -5.23
CA GLY A 211 -36.52 -8.42 -5.87
C GLY A 211 -37.19 -9.79 -5.88
N GLU A 212 -37.76 -10.18 -7.03
CA GLU A 212 -38.47 -11.44 -7.17
C GLU A 212 -37.51 -12.62 -7.28
N ILE A 213 -37.95 -13.79 -6.75
CA ILE A 213 -37.26 -15.06 -6.95
C ILE A 213 -37.93 -15.78 -8.12
N ILE A 214 -37.21 -15.91 -9.24
CA ILE A 214 -37.68 -16.61 -10.44
C ILE A 214 -36.79 -17.85 -10.64
N ASP A 215 -37.44 -19.02 -10.74
CA ASP A 215 -36.76 -20.33 -10.89
C ASP A 215 -35.66 -20.60 -9.83
N GLY A 216 -35.88 -20.11 -8.59
CA GLY A 216 -34.92 -20.28 -7.49
C GLY A 216 -33.73 -19.31 -7.51
N VAL A 217 -33.71 -18.33 -8.44
CA VAL A 217 -32.67 -17.30 -8.54
C VAL A 217 -33.26 -15.97 -8.09
N THR A 218 -32.60 -15.30 -7.14
CA THR A 218 -32.97 -13.95 -6.72
C THR A 218 -32.61 -12.94 -7.80
N HIS A 219 -33.61 -12.22 -8.31
CA HIS A 219 -33.41 -11.07 -9.19
C HIS A 219 -33.35 -9.81 -8.32
N TYR A 220 -32.27 -9.05 -8.44
CA TYR A 220 -32.07 -7.85 -7.64
C TYR A 220 -32.68 -6.63 -8.34
N LEU A 221 -33.43 -5.82 -7.59
CA LEU A 221 -33.98 -4.54 -8.07
C LEU A 221 -32.87 -3.50 -8.22
N ASP A 222 -31.87 -3.57 -7.34
CA ASP A 222 -30.62 -2.81 -7.43
C ASP A 222 -29.45 -3.75 -7.12
N SER A 223 -28.44 -3.74 -7.98
CA SER A 223 -27.25 -4.60 -7.86
C SER A 223 -26.05 -3.73 -7.50
N VAL A 224 -25.60 -3.82 -6.26
CA VAL A 224 -24.41 -3.14 -5.78
C VAL A 224 -23.18 -3.98 -6.08
N THR A 225 -22.17 -3.34 -6.67
CA THR A 225 -20.84 -3.93 -6.85
C THR A 225 -19.80 -3.14 -6.06
N VAL A 226 -18.98 -3.85 -5.29
CA VAL A 226 -17.88 -3.27 -4.54
C VAL A 226 -16.62 -3.30 -5.39
N PHE A 227 -15.97 -2.14 -5.48
CA PHE A 227 -14.67 -2.00 -6.11
C PHE A 227 -13.59 -2.59 -5.21
N ASN A 228 -12.82 -3.53 -5.73
CA ASN A 228 -11.67 -4.13 -5.07
C ASN A 228 -10.43 -3.99 -5.95
N ASN A 229 -9.29 -3.64 -5.33
CA ASN A 229 -8.01 -3.51 -6.01
C ASN A 229 -6.90 -3.92 -5.04
N ASP A 230 -6.22 -5.02 -5.34
CA ASP A 230 -5.20 -5.62 -4.48
C ASP A 230 -3.96 -4.72 -4.31
N LEU A 231 -3.59 -3.96 -5.34
CA LEU A 231 -2.48 -3.01 -5.23
C LEU A 231 -2.82 -1.83 -4.32
N LEU A 232 -4.04 -1.29 -4.42
CA LEU A 232 -4.46 -0.20 -3.53
C LEU A 232 -4.56 -0.67 -2.08
N GLN A 233 -4.98 -1.90 -1.84
CA GLN A 233 -4.96 -2.48 -0.48
C GLN A 233 -3.54 -2.62 0.06
N LYS A 234 -2.56 -2.94 -0.78
CA LYS A 234 -1.17 -3.13 -0.38
C LYS A 234 -0.42 -1.81 -0.20
N TYR A 235 -0.61 -0.86 -1.11
CA TYR A 235 0.19 0.37 -1.16
C TYR A 235 -0.50 1.58 -0.54
N GLY A 236 -1.83 1.69 -0.62
CA GLY A 236 -2.59 2.78 -0.04
C GLY A 236 -3.95 2.96 -0.70
N LEU A 237 -5.00 3.09 0.08
CA LEU A 237 -6.40 3.21 -0.35
C LEU A 237 -6.70 4.61 -0.90
N ILE A 238 -5.98 4.99 -1.98
CA ILE A 238 -6.11 6.31 -2.62
C ILE A 238 -7.45 6.53 -3.35
N ASN A 239 -8.31 5.52 -3.38
CA ASN A 239 -9.69 5.55 -3.87
C ASN A 239 -10.72 5.73 -2.75
N SER A 240 -10.33 5.63 -1.47
CA SER A 240 -11.23 5.73 -0.31
C SER A 240 -11.23 7.14 0.26
N GLU A 241 -12.41 7.66 0.58
CA GLU A 241 -12.56 8.95 1.25
C GLU A 241 -12.27 8.87 2.77
N ASP A 242 -12.28 7.66 3.35
CA ASP A 242 -11.97 7.43 4.77
C ASP A 242 -10.47 7.56 5.10
N SER A 243 -9.65 7.72 4.09
CA SER A 243 -8.20 7.77 4.21
C SER A 243 -7.63 8.96 3.44
N SER A 244 -6.53 9.53 3.91
CA SER A 244 -5.88 10.64 3.23
C SER A 244 -4.43 10.32 2.87
N TYR A 245 -4.07 10.58 1.61
CA TYR A 245 -2.76 10.23 1.04
C TYR A 245 -2.11 11.40 0.29
N ILE A 246 -0.79 11.32 0.19
CA ILE A 246 -0.01 11.98 -0.85
C ILE A 246 0.49 10.88 -1.79
N MET A 247 0.35 11.05 -3.09
CA MET A 247 0.92 10.16 -4.10
C MET A 247 1.80 10.94 -5.06
N VAL A 248 3.03 10.47 -5.27
CA VAL A 248 3.90 10.97 -6.36
C VAL A 248 3.60 10.17 -7.61
N ALA A 249 3.07 10.82 -8.64
CA ALA A 249 2.66 10.19 -9.88
C ALA A 249 3.54 10.67 -11.05
N PRO A 250 4.40 9.82 -11.63
CA PRO A 250 5.18 10.19 -12.80
C PRO A 250 4.28 10.40 -14.03
N VAL A 251 4.57 11.43 -14.83
CA VAL A 251 3.90 11.61 -16.12
C VAL A 251 4.26 10.48 -17.09
N ASN A 252 3.45 10.29 -18.15
CA ASN A 252 3.60 9.16 -19.08
C ASN A 252 5.03 9.01 -19.65
N ASP A 253 5.67 10.10 -20.03
CA ASP A 253 7.02 10.04 -20.59
C ASP A 253 8.03 9.58 -19.53
N GLU A 254 7.92 10.11 -18.32
CA GLU A 254 8.77 9.71 -17.20
C GLU A 254 8.48 8.26 -16.75
N TRP A 255 7.21 7.85 -16.74
CA TRP A 255 6.83 6.45 -16.50
C TRP A 255 7.48 5.50 -17.50
N ASN A 256 7.41 5.82 -18.79
CA ASN A 256 8.00 4.99 -19.84
C ASN A 256 9.54 4.93 -19.72
N ARG A 257 10.17 6.06 -19.38
CA ARG A 257 11.62 6.11 -19.11
C ARG A 257 11.99 5.21 -17.94
N LEU A 258 11.26 5.28 -16.82
CA LEU A 258 11.48 4.46 -15.64
C LEU A 258 11.24 2.97 -15.92
N VAL A 259 10.20 2.63 -16.67
CA VAL A 259 9.95 1.24 -17.09
C VAL A 259 11.12 0.70 -17.88
N ALA A 260 11.63 1.45 -18.86
CA ALA A 260 12.78 1.02 -19.67
C ALA A 260 14.08 0.90 -18.84
N GLU A 261 14.26 1.78 -17.83
CA GLU A 261 15.40 1.73 -16.92
C GLU A 261 15.33 0.53 -15.96
N TYR A 262 14.13 0.19 -15.44
CA TYR A 262 13.98 -0.81 -14.39
C TYR A 262 13.73 -2.23 -14.92
N GLU A 263 13.21 -2.39 -16.12
CA GLU A 263 12.93 -3.68 -16.74
C GLU A 263 14.12 -4.65 -16.71
N PRO A 264 15.39 -4.24 -16.97
CA PRO A 264 16.54 -5.13 -16.89
C PRO A 264 16.79 -5.74 -15.51
N TYR A 265 16.30 -5.12 -14.43
CA TYR A 265 16.45 -5.65 -13.07
C TYR A 265 15.56 -6.87 -12.79
N PHE A 266 14.52 -7.08 -13.59
CA PHE A 266 13.53 -8.15 -13.44
C PHE A 266 13.58 -9.18 -14.56
N ASN A 267 14.79 -9.50 -15.06
CA ASN A 267 15.00 -10.52 -16.08
C ASN A 267 14.96 -11.93 -15.46
N TYR A 268 13.84 -12.60 -15.52
CA TYR A 268 13.68 -13.98 -15.02
C TYR A 268 14.21 -15.01 -16.04
N ALA A 269 14.68 -16.16 -15.53
CA ALA A 269 15.11 -17.27 -16.38
C ALA A 269 13.96 -17.86 -17.21
N ASN A 270 14.28 -18.46 -18.36
CA ASN A 270 13.30 -18.98 -19.32
C ASN A 270 12.36 -20.06 -18.75
N ASN A 271 12.82 -20.78 -17.73
CA ASN A 271 12.08 -21.85 -17.05
C ASN A 271 11.15 -21.34 -15.93
N VAL A 272 11.16 -20.03 -15.61
CA VAL A 272 10.25 -19.45 -14.61
C VAL A 272 8.85 -19.31 -15.21
N PRO A 273 7.82 -19.91 -14.58
CA PRO A 273 6.44 -19.75 -15.03
C PRO A 273 6.00 -18.28 -15.02
N TYR A 274 5.27 -17.86 -16.05
CA TYR A 274 4.73 -16.49 -16.17
C TYR A 274 5.79 -15.36 -16.06
N ARG A 275 7.04 -15.63 -16.41
CA ARG A 275 8.18 -14.70 -16.27
C ARG A 275 7.91 -13.32 -16.85
N ASP A 276 7.26 -13.23 -18.02
CA ASP A 276 6.99 -11.96 -18.70
C ASP A 276 5.94 -11.13 -17.92
N SER A 277 4.95 -11.79 -17.32
CA SER A 277 3.98 -11.16 -16.43
C SER A 277 4.62 -10.70 -15.12
N LEU A 278 5.52 -11.52 -14.55
CA LEU A 278 6.28 -11.15 -13.34
C LEU A 278 7.18 -9.95 -13.61
N ALA A 279 7.94 -9.98 -14.73
CA ALA A 279 8.79 -8.86 -15.14
C ALA A 279 7.97 -7.58 -15.34
N TYR A 280 6.85 -7.67 -16.09
CA TYR A 280 5.93 -6.56 -16.32
C TYR A 280 5.42 -5.94 -15.02
N THR A 281 4.95 -6.78 -14.10
CA THR A 281 4.35 -6.34 -12.83
C THR A 281 5.40 -5.80 -11.89
N ASN A 282 6.50 -6.53 -11.65
CA ASN A 282 7.53 -6.14 -10.68
C ASN A 282 8.30 -4.89 -11.11
N THR A 283 8.54 -4.68 -12.41
CA THR A 283 9.10 -3.43 -12.93
C THR A 283 8.25 -2.22 -12.54
N ARG A 284 6.94 -2.32 -12.68
CA ARG A 284 6.01 -1.22 -12.39
C ARG A 284 5.79 -1.02 -10.89
N LEU A 285 5.75 -2.11 -10.14
CA LEU A 285 5.70 -2.05 -8.67
C LEU A 285 6.97 -1.45 -8.07
N ALA A 286 8.13 -1.68 -8.69
CA ALA A 286 9.38 -1.05 -8.27
C ALA A 286 9.35 0.49 -8.41
N ILE A 287 8.67 1.01 -9.44
CA ILE A 287 8.45 2.45 -9.60
C ILE A 287 7.50 2.95 -8.49
N LEU A 288 6.37 2.29 -8.31
CA LEU A 288 5.30 2.77 -7.42
C LEU A 288 5.52 2.47 -5.94
N GLY A 289 6.40 1.52 -5.58
CA GLY A 289 6.56 1.07 -4.20
C GLY A 289 6.88 2.17 -3.19
N GLY A 290 7.62 3.20 -3.61
CA GLY A 290 7.96 4.35 -2.78
C GLY A 290 7.03 5.56 -2.92
N ALA A 291 6.00 5.50 -3.77
CA ALA A 291 5.24 6.65 -4.23
C ALA A 291 4.00 7.01 -3.39
N PHE A 292 3.63 6.19 -2.40
CA PHE A 292 2.44 6.35 -1.57
C PHE A 292 2.80 6.76 -0.15
N PHE A 293 2.18 7.82 0.36
CA PHE A 293 2.43 8.39 1.68
C PHE A 293 1.11 8.63 2.39
N SER A 294 0.84 7.93 3.50
CA SER A 294 -0.33 8.19 4.34
C SER A 294 -0.16 9.51 5.08
N ARG A 295 -1.17 10.38 5.07
CA ARG A 295 -1.17 11.65 5.81
C ARG A 295 -1.11 11.46 7.33
N THR A 296 -1.49 10.29 7.82
CA THR A 296 -1.36 9.94 9.25
C THR A 296 0.09 9.98 9.71
N ASN A 297 1.03 9.50 8.88
CA ASN A 297 2.46 9.49 9.18
C ASN A 297 3.20 10.71 8.59
N ASN A 298 2.58 11.45 7.71
CA ASN A 298 3.16 12.55 6.94
C ASN A 298 2.34 13.83 7.12
N SER A 299 2.25 14.33 8.36
CA SER A 299 1.72 15.66 8.63
C SER A 299 2.62 16.74 8.02
N ASP A 300 2.10 17.96 7.81
CA ASP A 300 2.90 19.06 7.25
C ASP A 300 4.14 19.37 8.09
N ALA A 301 4.07 19.17 9.41
CA ALA A 301 5.22 19.32 10.31
C ALA A 301 6.25 18.19 10.11
N ALA A 302 5.80 16.93 9.97
CA ALA A 302 6.68 15.79 9.75
C ALA A 302 7.42 15.89 8.41
N LEU A 303 6.75 16.37 7.38
CA LEU A 303 7.29 16.55 6.02
C LEU A 303 8.39 17.62 5.93
N GLN A 304 8.57 18.45 6.96
CA GLN A 304 9.74 19.36 7.03
C GLN A 304 11.05 18.59 7.25
N ASP A 305 11.02 17.41 7.86
CA ASP A 305 12.20 16.56 8.08
C ASP A 305 12.23 15.38 7.09
N SER A 306 11.16 14.62 6.99
CA SER A 306 11.15 13.40 6.18
C SER A 306 9.75 13.01 5.73
N ALA A 307 9.69 12.29 4.60
CA ALA A 307 8.50 11.61 4.11
C ALA A 307 8.65 10.10 4.32
N VAL A 308 7.62 9.49 4.90
CA VAL A 308 7.58 8.05 5.21
C VAL A 308 6.57 7.38 4.30
N SER A 309 7.04 6.58 3.34
CA SER A 309 6.17 5.81 2.45
C SER A 309 5.38 4.74 3.23
N THR A 310 4.24 4.35 2.70
CA THR A 310 3.42 3.26 3.25
C THR A 310 4.14 1.91 3.27
N GLN A 311 5.22 1.76 2.49
CA GLN A 311 6.05 0.55 2.45
C GLN A 311 7.23 0.58 3.43
N ALA A 312 7.39 1.65 4.20
CA ALA A 312 8.44 1.75 5.22
C ALA A 312 8.19 0.74 6.35
N TYR A 313 9.21 -0.01 6.72
CA TYR A 313 9.15 -0.89 7.87
C TYR A 313 9.08 -0.09 9.17
N SER A 314 8.22 -0.51 10.11
CA SER A 314 8.23 0.02 11.47
C SER A 314 9.56 -0.31 12.16
N GLN A 315 9.92 0.44 13.21
CA GLN A 315 11.12 0.18 13.99
C GLN A 315 11.14 -1.26 14.54
N LEU A 316 10.01 -1.76 15.03
CA LEU A 316 9.89 -3.13 15.51
C LEU A 316 10.14 -4.15 14.39
N MET A 317 9.52 -3.96 13.23
CA MET A 317 9.69 -4.87 12.09
C MET A 317 11.14 -4.86 11.61
N ARG A 318 11.81 -3.71 11.54
CA ARG A 318 13.24 -3.62 11.18
C ARG A 318 14.12 -4.41 12.14
N GLN A 319 13.89 -4.29 13.44
CA GLN A 319 14.61 -5.09 14.46
C GLN A 319 14.38 -6.59 14.27
N MET A 320 13.13 -7.00 14.02
CA MET A 320 12.80 -8.41 13.79
C MET A 320 13.44 -8.99 12.51
N LEU A 321 13.60 -8.17 11.48
CA LEU A 321 14.16 -8.56 10.19
C LEU A 321 15.67 -8.30 10.06
N GLY A 322 16.34 -7.78 11.11
CA GLY A 322 17.75 -7.41 11.06
C GLY A 322 18.07 -6.31 10.04
N ILE A 323 17.11 -5.41 9.78
CA ILE A 323 17.26 -4.30 8.83
C ILE A 323 17.77 -3.07 9.59
N ASP A 324 19.00 -2.65 9.30
CA ASP A 324 19.62 -1.47 9.92
C ASP A 324 19.26 -0.18 9.17
N GLU A 325 18.94 -0.30 7.88
CA GLU A 325 18.67 0.83 6.99
C GLU A 325 17.20 1.29 7.09
N ASN A 326 16.98 2.59 6.88
CA ASN A 326 15.65 3.19 6.84
C ASN A 326 15.10 3.24 5.40
N TYR A 327 14.85 2.09 4.79
CA TYR A 327 14.24 2.02 3.47
C TYR A 327 12.85 2.66 3.47
N TYR A 328 12.49 3.28 2.35
CA TYR A 328 11.21 3.98 2.15
C TYR A 328 10.98 5.18 3.07
N VAL A 329 12.06 5.74 3.63
CA VAL A 329 12.05 6.98 4.41
C VAL A 329 12.96 8.00 3.73
N PHE A 330 12.40 9.10 3.28
CA PHE A 330 13.08 10.09 2.45
C PHE A 330 13.27 11.38 3.22
N LYS A 331 14.51 11.77 3.43
CA LYS A 331 14.88 13.02 4.12
C LYS A 331 14.68 14.24 3.22
N ALA A 332 14.29 15.38 3.82
CA ALA A 332 14.14 16.66 3.16
C ALA A 332 13.35 16.57 1.83
N PRO A 333 12.11 16.06 1.82
CA PRO A 333 11.39 15.70 0.60
C PRO A 333 11.14 16.89 -0.35
N TYR A 334 11.08 18.12 0.16
CA TYR A 334 10.88 19.35 -0.61
C TYR A 334 12.18 20.10 -0.97
N ALA A 335 13.35 19.60 -0.54
CA ALA A 335 14.62 20.22 -0.91
C ALA A 335 14.93 19.98 -2.39
N GLU A 336 15.86 20.75 -2.96
CA GLU A 336 16.37 20.55 -4.33
C GLU A 336 16.82 19.09 -4.52
N GLY A 337 16.28 18.42 -5.53
CA GLY A 337 16.49 16.99 -5.78
C GLY A 337 15.73 16.06 -4.84
N GLY A 338 14.91 16.57 -3.92
CA GLY A 338 14.04 15.76 -3.05
C GLY A 338 12.89 15.11 -3.82
N ILE A 339 12.23 14.14 -3.17
CA ILE A 339 11.20 13.32 -3.82
C ILE A 339 9.92 14.09 -4.19
N PHE A 340 9.69 15.27 -3.61
CA PHE A 340 8.56 16.17 -3.90
C PHE A 340 9.01 17.44 -4.65
N ASP A 341 10.31 17.55 -4.95
CA ASP A 341 10.85 18.68 -5.73
C ASP A 341 10.34 18.64 -7.18
N ASP A 342 10.14 19.82 -7.76
CA ASP A 342 9.68 20.01 -9.14
C ASP A 342 8.41 19.21 -9.50
N THR A 343 7.48 19.07 -8.52
CA THR A 343 6.18 18.42 -8.74
C THR A 343 5.04 19.45 -8.80
N GLN A 344 4.05 19.17 -9.66
CA GLN A 344 2.79 19.92 -9.68
C GLN A 344 1.81 19.30 -8.67
N THR A 345 1.42 20.09 -7.65
CA THR A 345 0.42 19.64 -6.68
C THR A 345 -0.99 19.73 -7.24
N ILE A 346 -1.74 18.63 -7.16
CA ILE A 346 -3.16 18.52 -7.49
C ILE A 346 -3.90 18.17 -6.20
N VAL A 347 -4.84 19.03 -5.81
CA VAL A 347 -5.67 18.82 -4.61
C VAL A 347 -6.77 17.82 -4.95
N CYS A 348 -6.91 16.78 -4.13
CA CYS A 348 -7.89 15.72 -4.27
C CYS A 348 -8.82 15.67 -3.04
N SER A 349 -10.00 15.04 -3.17
CA SER A 349 -10.95 14.93 -2.05
C SER A 349 -10.38 14.18 -0.85
N ASN A 350 -9.52 13.20 -1.08
CA ASN A 350 -8.89 12.38 -0.05
C ASN A 350 -7.36 12.58 0.03
N GLY A 351 -6.87 13.76 -0.32
CA GLY A 351 -5.45 14.10 -0.17
C GLY A 351 -4.86 14.93 -1.30
N GLN A 352 -3.67 14.57 -1.73
CA GLN A 352 -2.91 15.29 -2.75
C GLN A 352 -2.22 14.33 -3.72
N MET A 353 -2.20 14.70 -4.99
CA MET A 353 -1.37 14.05 -6.00
C MET A 353 -0.27 15.01 -6.44
N LEU A 354 0.97 14.56 -6.39
CA LEU A 354 2.15 15.26 -6.85
C LEU A 354 2.54 14.71 -8.22
N LYS A 355 2.17 15.44 -9.28
CA LYS A 355 2.45 15.10 -10.66
C LYS A 355 3.89 15.42 -10.98
N ALA A 356 4.70 14.40 -11.26
CA ALA A 356 6.15 14.48 -11.39
C ALA A 356 6.59 14.36 -12.86
N SER A 357 7.23 15.41 -13.39
CA SER A 357 7.91 15.36 -14.69
C SER A 357 9.31 14.73 -14.58
N SER A 358 9.91 14.78 -13.39
CA SER A 358 11.10 14.05 -12.98
C SER A 358 10.78 13.27 -11.70
N PHE A 359 11.11 11.99 -11.68
CA PHE A 359 10.77 11.10 -10.55
C PHE A 359 12.01 10.85 -9.69
N ASN A 360 12.11 11.58 -8.58
CA ASN A 360 13.30 11.64 -7.73
C ASN A 360 13.31 10.59 -6.59
N ILE A 361 12.46 9.57 -6.64
CA ILE A 361 12.46 8.49 -5.63
C ILE A 361 13.63 7.54 -5.89
N PRO A 362 14.64 7.47 -4.98
CA PRO A 362 15.84 6.67 -5.22
C PRO A 362 15.56 5.18 -5.18
N LYS A 363 15.98 4.44 -6.20
CA LYS A 363 15.85 2.97 -6.27
C LYS A 363 16.56 2.24 -5.13
N THR A 364 17.70 2.77 -4.66
CA THR A 364 18.49 2.22 -3.54
C THR A 364 17.81 2.41 -2.18
N MET A 365 16.86 3.34 -2.09
CA MET A 365 16.04 3.55 -0.90
C MET A 365 14.70 2.80 -0.97
N THR A 366 14.41 2.13 -2.09
CA THR A 366 13.14 1.42 -2.31
C THR A 366 13.37 -0.07 -2.56
N PHE A 367 13.34 -0.54 -3.80
CA PHE A 367 13.38 -1.96 -4.13
C PHE A 367 14.79 -2.54 -4.26
N MET A 368 15.82 -1.72 -4.51
CA MET A 368 17.21 -2.14 -4.66
C MET A 368 17.92 -2.11 -3.31
N GLN A 369 17.50 -2.99 -2.40
CA GLN A 369 17.98 -3.05 -1.01
C GLN A 369 19.14 -4.01 -0.84
N ASN A 370 19.84 -3.91 0.30
CA ASN A 370 20.75 -4.96 0.73
C ASN A 370 19.98 -6.26 0.97
N VAL A 371 20.50 -7.37 0.48
CA VAL A 371 19.95 -8.70 0.78
C VAL A 371 20.82 -9.34 1.84
N LYS A 372 20.23 -9.68 2.99
CA LYS A 372 20.89 -10.30 4.14
C LYS A 372 20.32 -11.70 4.36
N VAL A 373 21.21 -12.65 4.66
CA VAL A 373 20.85 -14.03 5.00
C VAL A 373 21.58 -14.38 6.29
N GLU A 374 20.82 -14.63 7.36
CA GLU A 374 21.34 -15.11 8.63
C GLU A 374 21.83 -16.56 8.45
N ALA A 375 23.07 -16.82 8.87
CA ALA A 375 23.71 -18.12 8.59
C ALA A 375 23.07 -19.27 9.38
N GLU A 376 22.51 -19.00 10.55
CA GLU A 376 21.80 -19.97 11.39
C GLU A 376 20.42 -20.36 10.84
N ASN A 377 19.88 -19.61 9.88
CA ASN A 377 18.65 -20.00 9.22
C ASN A 377 18.88 -21.17 8.27
N SER A 378 18.59 -22.37 8.73
CA SER A 378 18.80 -23.63 7.97
C SER A 378 18.05 -23.69 6.64
N GLN A 379 17.00 -22.88 6.46
CA GLN A 379 16.24 -22.80 5.21
C GLN A 379 17.11 -22.28 4.04
N TYR A 380 18.11 -21.46 4.34
CA TYR A 380 19.04 -20.93 3.33
C TYR A 380 20.33 -21.73 3.20
N GLN A 381 20.61 -22.68 4.11
CA GLN A 381 21.74 -23.57 3.98
C GLN A 381 21.44 -24.62 2.91
N ASP A 382 22.38 -24.85 1.99
CA ASP A 382 22.16 -25.69 0.82
C ASP A 382 23.21 -26.77 0.65
N THR A 383 24.48 -26.43 0.82
CA THR A 383 25.62 -27.34 0.58
C THR A 383 26.45 -27.45 1.84
N LEU A 384 26.76 -28.68 2.25
CA LEU A 384 27.69 -28.93 3.35
C LEU A 384 28.63 -30.06 2.92
N ILE A 385 29.95 -29.80 2.85
CA ILE A 385 30.96 -30.78 2.40
C ILE A 385 32.12 -30.77 3.40
N ASN A 386 32.64 -31.96 3.73
CA ASN A 386 33.76 -32.19 4.65
C ASN A 386 33.55 -31.59 6.04
N ALA A 387 32.32 -31.47 6.48
CA ALA A 387 31.94 -30.89 7.77
C ALA A 387 31.22 -31.95 8.63
N VAL A 388 31.18 -31.69 9.93
CA VAL A 388 30.34 -32.43 10.88
C VAL A 388 28.89 -31.98 10.69
N GLU A 389 27.98 -32.93 10.62
CA GLU A 389 26.54 -32.69 10.50
C GLU A 389 25.80 -33.08 11.79
N PRO A 390 24.75 -32.29 12.18
CA PRO A 390 24.34 -31.00 11.62
C PRO A 390 25.34 -29.89 11.98
N VAL A 391 25.22 -28.75 11.27
CA VAL A 391 25.94 -27.52 11.60
C VAL A 391 25.50 -27.05 13.00
N THR A 392 26.44 -26.62 13.84
CA THR A 392 26.15 -26.19 15.20
C THR A 392 25.79 -24.71 15.22
N VAL A 393 24.63 -24.37 15.77
CA VAL A 393 24.27 -22.96 16.07
C VAL A 393 24.80 -22.61 17.46
N ARG A 394 25.52 -21.50 17.57
CA ARG A 394 26.05 -20.94 18.82
C ARG A 394 25.33 -19.65 19.18
N GLN A 395 25.05 -19.49 20.46
CA GLN A 395 24.49 -18.25 21.02
C GLN A 395 25.59 -17.44 21.69
N VAL A 396 25.53 -16.12 21.51
CA VAL A 396 26.38 -15.18 22.21
C VAL A 396 25.67 -14.73 23.48
N GLU A 397 26.20 -15.13 24.65
CA GLU A 397 25.60 -14.83 25.94
C GLU A 397 25.70 -13.33 26.27
N SER A 398 24.74 -12.81 27.04
CA SER A 398 24.66 -11.38 27.39
C SER A 398 25.87 -10.82 28.16
N ASN A 399 26.66 -11.67 28.79
CA ASN A 399 27.90 -11.32 29.49
C ASN A 399 29.15 -11.40 28.58
N ASN A 400 29.00 -11.85 27.31
CA ASN A 400 30.10 -11.94 26.37
C ASN A 400 30.36 -10.56 25.74
N PRO A 401 31.64 -10.14 25.54
CA PRO A 401 31.98 -8.85 24.93
C PRO A 401 31.42 -8.65 23.51
N PHE A 402 31.10 -9.72 22.80
CA PHE A 402 30.57 -9.68 21.44
C PHE A 402 29.04 -9.67 21.38
N TYR A 403 28.37 -9.66 22.55
CA TYR A 403 26.91 -9.54 22.59
C TYR A 403 26.45 -8.24 21.90
N GLY A 404 25.47 -8.34 21.00
CA GLY A 404 24.99 -7.22 20.18
C GLY A 404 25.87 -6.85 18.98
N GLN A 405 27.04 -7.49 18.80
CA GLN A 405 27.88 -7.33 17.61
C GLN A 405 27.58 -8.41 16.54
N VAL A 406 27.08 -9.55 16.98
CA VAL A 406 26.60 -10.66 16.14
C VAL A 406 25.09 -10.49 15.93
N SER A 407 24.60 -10.66 14.71
CA SER A 407 23.18 -10.53 14.39
C SER A 407 22.35 -11.55 15.17
N GLY A 408 21.24 -11.11 15.75
CA GLY A 408 20.42 -11.98 16.60
C GLY A 408 21.17 -12.64 17.78
N ASN A 409 22.43 -12.27 18.02
CA ASN A 409 23.35 -12.91 18.97
C ASN A 409 23.53 -14.42 18.71
N ALA A 410 23.45 -14.83 17.45
CA ALA A 410 23.63 -16.23 17.04
C ALA A 410 24.51 -16.31 15.79
N PHE A 411 25.28 -17.39 15.69
CA PHE A 411 26.09 -17.71 14.52
C PHE A 411 26.25 -19.21 14.37
N ILE A 412 26.71 -19.69 13.22
CA ILE A 412 26.99 -21.11 12.99
C ILE A 412 28.47 -21.42 13.13
N GLU A 413 28.77 -22.64 13.66
CA GLU A 413 30.07 -23.28 13.57
C GLU A 413 30.01 -24.43 12.57
N VAL A 414 30.86 -24.35 11.54
CA VAL A 414 31.06 -25.40 10.53
C VAL A 414 32.40 -26.08 10.84
N VAL A 415 32.33 -27.20 11.53
CA VAL A 415 33.50 -27.94 12.03
C VAL A 415 33.94 -28.96 10.97
N PRO A 416 35.25 -29.06 10.63
CA PRO A 416 35.72 -30.08 9.73
C PRO A 416 35.50 -31.52 10.25
N SER A 417 35.07 -32.42 9.36
CA SER A 417 34.88 -33.84 9.71
C SER A 417 36.18 -34.59 9.91
N THR A 418 37.31 -34.02 9.45
CA THR A 418 38.67 -34.57 9.63
C THR A 418 39.66 -33.45 9.98
N PRO A 419 40.78 -33.75 10.66
CA PRO A 419 41.76 -32.73 11.10
C PRO A 419 42.41 -31.92 9.96
N SER A 420 42.42 -32.41 8.74
CA SER A 420 42.91 -31.70 7.54
C SER A 420 41.80 -31.28 6.59
N GLY A 421 40.53 -31.48 6.99
CA GLY A 421 39.38 -31.19 6.16
C GLY A 421 39.27 -29.69 5.83
N LYS A 422 38.93 -29.42 4.57
CA LYS A 422 38.53 -28.08 4.13
C LYS A 422 37.03 -28.08 3.96
N VAL A 423 36.33 -27.45 4.86
CA VAL A 423 34.84 -27.38 4.85
C VAL A 423 34.36 -26.50 3.73
N ILE A 424 33.21 -26.84 3.13
CA ILE A 424 32.45 -25.97 2.24
C ILE A 424 31.04 -25.87 2.80
N ILE A 425 30.55 -24.64 2.89
CA ILE A 425 29.15 -24.36 3.17
C ILE A 425 28.57 -23.45 2.08
N GLY A 426 27.36 -23.75 1.64
CA GLY A 426 26.61 -22.99 0.65
C GLY A 426 25.34 -22.35 1.23
N PHE A 427 25.05 -21.16 0.75
CA PHE A 427 23.87 -20.41 1.12
C PHE A 427 23.06 -20.05 -0.13
N GLN A 428 21.76 -20.32 -0.10
CA GLN A 428 20.82 -19.83 -1.10
C GLN A 428 20.48 -18.36 -0.80
N ILE A 429 20.53 -17.51 -1.81
CA ILE A 429 20.32 -16.08 -1.64
C ILE A 429 19.00 -15.68 -2.34
N PRO A 430 17.96 -15.29 -1.58
CA PRO A 430 16.67 -14.92 -2.14
C PRO A 430 16.65 -13.49 -2.69
N ASN A 431 15.63 -13.16 -3.47
CA ASN A 431 15.26 -11.79 -3.86
C ASN A 431 16.36 -10.95 -4.53
N LEU A 432 17.27 -11.58 -5.26
CA LEU A 432 18.29 -10.87 -6.00
C LEU A 432 17.76 -10.37 -7.35
N LEU A 433 18.17 -9.14 -7.72
CA LEU A 433 17.86 -8.52 -9.00
C LEU A 433 18.90 -8.90 -10.06
N SER A 434 18.48 -8.99 -11.32
CA SER A 434 19.39 -9.07 -12.46
C SER A 434 19.96 -7.68 -12.80
N ASP A 435 20.98 -7.64 -13.61
CA ASP A 435 21.64 -6.41 -14.11
C ASP A 435 22.19 -5.46 -13.03
N VAL A 436 22.12 -5.83 -11.77
CA VAL A 436 22.70 -5.11 -10.62
C VAL A 436 24.06 -5.71 -10.30
N LYS A 437 25.06 -4.88 -10.02
CA LYS A 437 26.32 -5.34 -9.46
C LYS A 437 26.20 -5.45 -7.95
N TYR A 438 26.66 -6.57 -7.39
CA TYR A 438 26.69 -6.78 -5.94
C TYR A 438 28.12 -6.92 -5.44
N ASP A 439 28.43 -6.21 -4.36
CA ASP A 439 29.53 -6.55 -3.47
C ASP A 439 29.01 -7.54 -2.42
N ILE A 440 29.71 -8.66 -2.27
CA ILE A 440 29.27 -9.77 -1.44
C ILE A 440 30.17 -9.88 -0.21
N TYR A 441 29.56 -9.86 0.96
CA TYR A 441 30.23 -9.94 2.24
C TYR A 441 29.75 -11.14 3.04
N ALA A 442 30.60 -11.62 3.93
CA ALA A 442 30.24 -12.50 5.03
C ALA A 442 30.75 -11.88 6.34
N VAL A 443 29.95 -11.99 7.38
CA VAL A 443 30.33 -11.60 8.73
C VAL A 443 30.75 -12.86 9.48
N PHE A 444 31.94 -12.81 10.06
CA PHE A 444 32.51 -13.92 10.82
C PHE A 444 32.61 -13.56 12.30
N ALA A 445 32.32 -14.54 13.16
CA ALA A 445 32.44 -14.40 14.61
C ALA A 445 33.75 -15.06 15.09
N PRO A 446 34.41 -14.50 16.13
CA PRO A 446 35.55 -15.15 16.76
C PRO A 446 35.11 -16.35 17.60
N ALA A 447 36.02 -17.29 17.88
CA ALA A 447 35.74 -18.46 18.71
C ALA A 447 35.26 -18.06 20.13
N THR A 448 35.82 -16.98 20.67
CA THR A 448 35.49 -16.43 22.00
C THR A 448 34.10 -15.79 22.07
N ALA A 449 33.38 -15.66 20.95
CA ALA A 449 31.98 -15.20 20.95
C ALA A 449 31.01 -16.24 21.53
N ALA A 450 31.35 -17.54 21.47
CA ALA A 450 30.56 -18.59 22.13
C ALA A 450 31.14 -19.01 23.50
N ASP A 451 32.46 -19.00 23.62
CA ASP A 451 33.16 -19.43 24.81
C ASP A 451 33.95 -18.26 25.40
N THR A 452 33.75 -17.96 26.69
CA THR A 452 34.46 -16.88 27.38
C THR A 452 35.91 -17.22 27.68
N LEU A 453 36.31 -18.49 27.48
CA LEU A 453 37.66 -18.96 27.70
C LEU A 453 38.48 -18.88 26.42
N ASP A 454 39.63 -18.25 26.50
CA ASP A 454 40.61 -18.26 25.38
C ASP A 454 41.12 -19.70 25.22
N VAL A 455 40.59 -20.37 24.21
CA VAL A 455 40.99 -21.76 23.89
C VAL A 455 42.26 -21.68 23.07
N GLU A 456 43.34 -22.20 23.58
CA GLU A 456 44.65 -22.24 22.92
C GLU A 456 44.53 -22.76 21.50
N GLY A 457 44.87 -21.92 20.50
CA GLY A 457 44.79 -22.23 19.07
C GLY A 457 43.52 -21.74 18.35
N THR A 458 42.56 -21.09 19.02
CA THR A 458 41.35 -20.53 18.36
C THR A 458 41.57 -19.16 17.70
N THR A 459 42.68 -18.50 18.00
CA THR A 459 43.09 -17.18 17.43
C THR A 459 43.85 -17.31 16.09
N LYS A 460 43.92 -18.52 15.50
CA LYS A 460 44.60 -18.70 14.22
C LYS A 460 43.88 -17.96 13.10
N GLU A 461 44.70 -17.26 12.28
CA GLU A 461 44.26 -16.68 11.02
C GLU A 461 43.59 -17.75 10.15
N VAL A 462 42.33 -17.56 9.80
CA VAL A 462 41.58 -18.43 8.91
C VAL A 462 41.47 -17.77 7.54
N LYS A 463 41.85 -18.51 6.49
CA LYS A 463 41.65 -18.06 5.10
C LYS A 463 40.47 -18.78 4.50
N VAL A 464 39.64 -18.02 3.78
CA VAL A 464 38.51 -18.54 3.00
C VAL A 464 38.63 -18.17 1.54
N ILE A 465 38.08 -19.01 0.68
CA ILE A 465 37.82 -18.74 -0.73
C ILE A 465 36.32 -18.89 -0.97
N SER A 466 35.78 -18.17 -1.94
CA SER A 466 34.38 -18.22 -2.25
C SER A 466 34.08 -18.29 -3.73
N ARG A 467 32.87 -18.72 -4.07
CA ARG A 467 32.33 -18.66 -5.42
C ARG A 467 30.82 -18.34 -5.37
N LEU A 468 30.39 -17.58 -6.35
CA LEU A 468 28.96 -17.32 -6.58
C LEU A 468 28.52 -18.24 -7.74
N ARG A 469 27.62 -19.15 -7.45
CA ARG A 469 26.91 -19.95 -8.45
C ARG A 469 25.61 -19.18 -8.76
N GLN A 470 25.27 -19.05 -10.01
CA GLN A 470 24.07 -18.37 -10.45
C GLN A 470 23.39 -19.12 -11.58
N THR A 471 22.07 -18.93 -11.68
CA THR A 471 21.27 -19.48 -12.77
C THR A 471 21.49 -18.66 -14.04
N ASP A 472 21.77 -19.32 -15.15
CA ASP A 472 21.81 -18.69 -16.47
C ASP A 472 20.40 -18.44 -17.03
N GLN A 473 20.32 -17.85 -18.23
CA GLN A 473 19.04 -17.55 -18.88
C GLN A 473 18.19 -18.79 -19.17
N ASN A 474 18.82 -19.98 -19.31
CA ASN A 474 18.11 -21.24 -19.55
C ASN A 474 17.64 -21.93 -18.26
N GLY A 475 17.93 -21.36 -17.10
CA GLY A 475 17.60 -21.94 -15.80
C GLY A 475 18.64 -22.95 -15.31
N MET A 476 19.84 -22.98 -15.91
CA MET A 476 20.91 -23.89 -15.52
C MET A 476 21.88 -23.22 -14.55
N MET A 477 22.17 -23.91 -13.43
CA MET A 477 23.09 -23.39 -12.41
C MET A 477 24.55 -23.47 -12.90
N THR A 478 25.21 -22.32 -12.99
CA THR A 478 26.65 -22.23 -13.31
C THR A 478 27.51 -22.64 -12.10
N THR A 479 28.70 -23.11 -12.33
CA THR A 479 29.64 -23.52 -11.25
C THR A 479 31.04 -22.96 -11.53
N PRO A 480 31.31 -21.68 -11.20
CA PRO A 480 32.64 -21.10 -11.37
C PRO A 480 33.64 -21.69 -10.36
N SER A 481 34.93 -21.50 -10.61
CA SER A 481 35.96 -21.86 -9.66
C SER A 481 35.93 -20.99 -8.42
N PHE A 482 36.37 -21.52 -7.28
CA PHE A 482 36.64 -20.73 -6.08
C PHE A 482 37.76 -19.72 -6.35
N ARG A 483 37.61 -18.51 -5.81
CA ARG A 483 38.53 -17.39 -6.10
C ARG A 483 38.86 -16.57 -4.86
N TYR A 484 39.96 -15.86 -4.97
CA TYR A 484 40.41 -14.77 -4.10
C TYR A 484 40.42 -15.12 -2.61
N PRO A 485 41.52 -15.71 -2.10
CA PRO A 485 41.67 -15.95 -0.67
C PRO A 485 41.47 -14.65 0.14
N LYS A 486 40.67 -14.73 1.18
CA LYS A 486 40.43 -13.67 2.16
C LYS A 486 40.84 -14.15 3.53
N THR A 487 41.50 -13.29 4.27
CA THR A 487 41.87 -13.56 5.67
C THR A 487 40.73 -13.08 6.60
N ILE A 488 40.38 -13.91 7.55
CA ILE A 488 39.45 -13.63 8.62
C ILE A 488 40.24 -13.33 9.88
N ASP A 489 39.97 -12.19 10.53
CA ASP A 489 40.48 -11.91 11.86
C ASP A 489 39.65 -12.71 12.89
N GLY A 490 40.24 -13.74 13.46
CA GLY A 490 39.59 -14.60 14.45
C GLY A 490 39.46 -13.99 15.85
N THR A 491 39.84 -12.73 16.04
CA THR A 491 39.81 -12.05 17.35
C THR A 491 38.63 -11.10 17.52
N VAL A 492 37.97 -10.72 16.42
CA VAL A 492 36.86 -9.77 16.39
C VAL A 492 35.72 -10.29 15.51
N VAL A 493 34.53 -9.73 15.69
CA VAL A 493 33.46 -9.86 14.70
C VAL A 493 33.86 -9.02 13.49
N CYS A 494 34.05 -9.65 12.33
CA CYS A 494 34.56 -8.96 11.16
C CYS A 494 33.69 -9.18 9.91
N GLU A 495 33.37 -8.10 9.20
CA GLU A 495 32.74 -8.13 7.88
C GLU A 495 33.85 -8.22 6.80
N VAL A 496 33.84 -9.31 6.05
CA VAL A 496 34.85 -9.58 5.00
C VAL A 496 34.21 -9.52 3.63
N LYS A 497 34.71 -8.64 2.75
CA LYS A 497 34.29 -8.62 1.34
C LYS A 497 34.86 -9.85 0.61
N LEU A 498 33.99 -10.80 0.32
CA LEU A 498 34.35 -12.05 -0.36
C LEU A 498 34.51 -11.86 -1.87
N LEU A 499 33.53 -11.25 -2.51
CA LEU A 499 33.48 -11.00 -3.96
C LEU A 499 33.06 -9.56 -4.23
N SER A 500 33.52 -8.97 -5.32
CA SER A 500 33.23 -7.59 -5.70
C SER A 500 32.57 -7.53 -7.07
N GLY A 501 31.57 -6.64 -7.22
CA GLY A 501 30.95 -6.31 -8.50
C GLY A 501 30.31 -7.49 -9.23
N GLN A 502 29.75 -8.45 -8.51
CA GLN A 502 29.13 -9.63 -9.12
C GLN A 502 27.79 -9.26 -9.74
N LYS A 503 27.68 -9.42 -11.07
CA LYS A 503 26.45 -9.16 -11.81
C LYS A 503 25.70 -10.46 -12.06
N LEU A 504 24.40 -10.49 -11.75
CA LEU A 504 23.53 -11.64 -11.99
C LEU A 504 22.92 -11.58 -13.39
N THR A 505 22.83 -12.73 -14.04
CA THR A 505 22.18 -12.86 -15.36
C THR A 505 20.68 -12.86 -15.24
N THR A 506 20.15 -13.49 -14.19
CA THR A 506 18.71 -13.65 -13.96
C THR A 506 18.31 -13.13 -12.59
N CYS A 507 17.04 -12.79 -12.45
CA CYS A 507 16.41 -12.28 -11.25
C CYS A 507 15.74 -13.42 -10.47
N SER A 508 15.73 -13.33 -9.12
CA SER A 508 14.91 -14.18 -8.24
C SER A 508 13.97 -13.39 -7.36
N TYR A 509 13.79 -12.11 -7.66
CA TYR A 509 12.88 -11.25 -6.91
C TYR A 509 11.45 -11.81 -6.95
N ASP A 510 10.81 -11.90 -5.77
CA ASP A 510 9.45 -12.46 -5.61
C ASP A 510 9.29 -13.92 -6.07
N LEU A 511 10.38 -14.69 -6.07
CA LEU A 511 10.35 -16.12 -6.32
C LEU A 511 10.62 -16.92 -5.03
N SER A 512 9.93 -18.04 -4.89
CA SER A 512 10.19 -18.99 -3.79
C SER A 512 11.51 -19.73 -3.94
N THR A 513 12.04 -19.84 -5.17
CA THR A 513 13.30 -20.55 -5.45
C THR A 513 14.40 -19.54 -5.77
N PRO A 514 15.46 -19.47 -4.95
CA PRO A 514 16.61 -18.61 -5.23
C PRO A 514 17.35 -19.03 -6.50
N ASN A 515 17.87 -18.04 -7.24
CA ASN A 515 18.63 -18.24 -8.47
C ASN A 515 20.16 -18.15 -8.27
N ALA A 516 20.61 -17.87 -7.05
CA ALA A 516 22.01 -17.73 -6.72
C ALA A 516 22.36 -18.45 -5.42
N ARG A 517 23.59 -18.98 -5.37
CA ARG A 517 24.18 -19.68 -4.23
C ARG A 517 25.58 -19.16 -3.97
N LEU A 518 25.85 -18.70 -2.77
CA LEU A 518 27.20 -18.37 -2.32
C LEU A 518 27.82 -19.59 -1.63
N GLU A 519 28.90 -20.12 -2.14
CA GLU A 519 29.67 -21.16 -1.45
C GLU A 519 30.94 -20.55 -0.85
N ILE A 520 31.20 -20.84 0.41
CA ILE A 520 32.39 -20.44 1.17
C ILE A 520 33.16 -21.70 1.55
N GLN A 521 34.42 -21.74 1.18
CA GLN A 521 35.33 -22.84 1.50
C GLN A 521 36.45 -22.37 2.44
N SER A 522 36.71 -23.11 3.51
CA SER A 522 37.95 -22.96 4.29
C SER A 522 39.17 -23.23 3.41
N ASN A 523 40.07 -22.26 3.30
CA ASN A 523 41.37 -22.47 2.65
C ASN A 523 42.49 -22.84 3.63
N THR A 524 42.19 -22.77 4.94
CA THR A 524 43.05 -23.27 6.03
C THR A 524 42.58 -24.67 6.40
N GLU A 525 43.50 -25.63 6.43
CA GLU A 525 43.23 -27.04 6.78
C GLU A 525 42.79 -27.15 8.24
N GLY A 526 41.75 -27.93 8.50
CA GLY A 526 41.24 -28.20 9.84
C GLY A 526 40.59 -26.98 10.53
N ALA A 527 40.41 -25.88 9.82
CA ALA A 527 39.83 -24.67 10.41
C ALA A 527 38.31 -24.71 10.43
N THR A 528 37.74 -24.42 11.60
CA THR A 528 36.30 -24.18 11.78
C THR A 528 35.91 -22.83 11.24
N LEU A 529 34.85 -22.78 10.44
CA LEU A 529 34.24 -21.50 9.99
C LEU A 529 33.14 -21.10 10.97
N ARG A 530 33.16 -19.84 11.40
CA ARG A 530 32.13 -19.24 12.28
C ARG A 530 31.49 -18.10 11.54
N ILE A 531 30.28 -18.31 11.03
CA ILE A 531 29.59 -17.38 10.14
C ILE A 531 28.33 -16.88 10.82
N ASP A 532 28.22 -15.56 10.91
CA ASP A 532 27.07 -14.84 11.41
C ASP A 532 26.03 -14.66 10.27
N ARG A 533 26.41 -13.95 9.24
CA ARG A 533 25.48 -13.63 8.14
C ARG A 533 26.20 -13.39 6.82
N ILE A 534 25.42 -13.49 5.73
CA ILE A 534 25.83 -13.14 4.37
C ILE A 534 25.12 -11.86 3.94
N ILE A 535 25.82 -10.94 3.26
CA ILE A 535 25.26 -9.67 2.81
C ILE A 535 25.61 -9.44 1.35
N PHE A 536 24.58 -9.20 0.53
CA PHE A 536 24.69 -8.72 -0.84
C PHE A 536 24.34 -7.25 -0.88
N LYS A 537 25.33 -6.38 -1.12
CA LYS A 537 25.15 -4.94 -1.20
C LYS A 537 25.14 -4.52 -2.68
N PRO A 538 24.02 -3.99 -3.21
CA PRO A 538 24.02 -3.42 -4.55
C PRO A 538 24.98 -2.26 -4.65
N VAL A 539 25.75 -2.18 -5.75
CA VAL A 539 26.66 -1.08 -6.08
C VAL A 539 26.27 -0.51 -7.43
N GLU A 540 26.19 0.81 -7.49
CA GLU A 540 25.87 1.56 -8.70
C GLU A 540 27.04 1.60 -9.71
#